data_7839887083fcab432fad9d42180138f2
#
_entry.id   7839887083fcab432fad9d42180138f2
#
_cell.length_a   1.000
_cell.length_b   1.000
_cell.length_c   1.000
_cell.angle_alpha   90.00
_cell.angle_beta   90.00
_cell.angle_gamma   90.00
#
_symmetry.space_group_name_H-M   'P 1'
#
loop_
_entity.id
_entity.type
_entity.pdbx_description
1 polymer ?
#
loop_
_entity_poly.entity_id
_entity_poly.type
_entity_poly.pdbx_seq_one_letter_code
_entity_poly.pdbx_strand_id
1 'polypeptide(L)'
;MVGGHYTYAEVPLFDSIKDIFGFTRNNYDKLGHFAQGFIPALLAREIILRKEIIVGKNWQVFFIISFCLGFSAFYELIEWWVALLSDEAAEAFLGTQGYIWDTQSDMGWALFGAITALLTLSKLHDQQLASLSSTKY
;
A
#
# COMPACT_ATOMS: atom_id res chain seq x y z
N MET A 1 8.51 1.92 -14.41
CA MET A 1 7.51 1.03 -13.79
C MET A 1 6.31 0.91 -14.71
N VAL A 2 5.62 -0.24 -14.75
CA VAL A 2 4.53 -0.53 -15.70
C VAL A 2 3.42 0.53 -15.63
N GLY A 3 2.91 0.85 -14.45
CA GLY A 3 1.85 1.85 -14.29
C GLY A 3 2.23 3.26 -14.79
N GLY A 4 3.51 3.66 -14.65
CA GLY A 4 3.97 4.97 -15.16
C GLY A 4 4.15 5.01 -16.67
N HIS A 5 4.20 3.85 -17.34
CA HIS A 5 4.31 3.77 -18.80
C HIS A 5 2.93 3.75 -19.48
N TYR A 6 1.96 3.04 -18.87
CA TYR A 6 0.63 2.84 -19.46
C TYR A 6 -0.47 3.71 -18.84
N THR A 7 -0.17 4.56 -17.86
CA THR A 7 -1.12 5.05 -16.87
C THR A 7 -1.76 3.90 -16.05
N TYR A 8 -2.29 4.19 -14.88
CA TYR A 8 -2.91 3.13 -14.05
C TYR A 8 -4.18 2.53 -14.69
N ALA A 9 -4.85 3.31 -15.54
CA ALA A 9 -6.09 2.94 -16.19
C ALA A 9 -5.91 2.02 -17.42
N GLU A 10 -4.70 1.88 -17.97
CA GLU A 10 -4.42 1.24 -19.25
C GLU A 10 -3.38 0.12 -19.16
N VAL A 11 -3.17 -0.49 -17.98
CA VAL A 11 -2.23 -1.61 -17.83
C VAL A 11 -2.79 -2.86 -18.51
N PRO A 12 -2.15 -3.40 -19.59
CA PRO A 12 -2.75 -4.40 -20.48
C PRO A 12 -3.20 -5.67 -19.79
N LEU A 13 -2.43 -6.18 -18.81
CA LEU A 13 -2.79 -7.38 -18.06
C LEU A 13 -4.09 -7.18 -17.28
N PHE A 14 -4.26 -6.01 -16.67
CA PHE A 14 -5.45 -5.70 -15.87
C PHE A 14 -6.66 -5.35 -16.74
N ASP A 15 -6.47 -4.88 -17.98
CA ASP A 15 -7.54 -4.77 -18.95
C ASP A 15 -8.08 -6.14 -19.34
N SER A 16 -7.20 -7.11 -19.56
CA SER A 16 -7.63 -8.50 -19.82
C SER A 16 -8.38 -9.08 -18.61
N ILE A 17 -7.93 -8.83 -17.40
CA ILE A 17 -8.62 -9.24 -16.17
C ILE A 17 -9.98 -8.55 -16.05
N LYS A 18 -10.06 -7.26 -16.32
CA LYS A 18 -11.30 -6.48 -16.36
C LYS A 18 -12.32 -7.13 -17.28
N ASP A 19 -11.90 -7.48 -18.52
CA ASP A 19 -12.77 -8.06 -19.51
C ASP A 19 -13.24 -9.48 -19.14
N ILE A 20 -12.35 -10.32 -18.61
CA ILE A 20 -12.67 -11.70 -18.18
C ILE A 20 -13.68 -11.71 -17.02
N PHE A 21 -13.52 -10.80 -16.04
CA PHE A 21 -14.35 -10.76 -14.84
C PHE A 21 -15.52 -9.76 -14.94
N GLY A 22 -15.67 -9.05 -16.05
CA GLY A 22 -16.73 -8.08 -16.24
C GLY A 22 -16.63 -6.84 -15.34
N PHE A 23 -15.41 -6.45 -14.94
CA PHE A 23 -15.20 -5.24 -14.18
C PHE A 23 -15.41 -4.00 -15.05
N THR A 24 -15.89 -2.91 -14.42
CA THR A 24 -16.13 -1.64 -15.11
C THR A 24 -14.87 -0.80 -15.27
N ARG A 25 -13.80 -1.10 -14.50
CA ARG A 25 -12.54 -0.36 -14.48
C ARG A 25 -11.32 -1.27 -14.39
N ASN A 26 -10.16 -0.75 -14.79
CA ASN A 26 -8.87 -1.35 -14.55
C ASN A 26 -8.50 -1.15 -13.06
N ASN A 27 -8.22 -2.22 -12.33
CA ASN A 27 -7.95 -2.19 -10.90
C ASN A 27 -6.46 -2.37 -10.55
N TYR A 28 -5.55 -1.99 -11.45
CA TYR A 28 -4.10 -2.07 -11.21
C TYR A 28 -3.64 -1.18 -10.06
N ASP A 29 -4.25 -0.01 -9.91
CA ASP A 29 -4.04 0.91 -8.78
C ASP A 29 -4.20 0.23 -7.43
N LYS A 30 -5.25 -0.58 -7.27
CA LYS A 30 -5.54 -1.32 -6.01
C LYS A 30 -4.44 -2.30 -5.62
N LEU A 31 -3.75 -2.90 -6.59
CA LEU A 31 -2.57 -3.72 -6.32
C LEU A 31 -1.42 -2.85 -5.80
N GLY A 32 -1.24 -1.66 -6.36
CA GLY A 32 -0.27 -0.68 -5.90
C GLY A 32 -0.53 -0.28 -4.44
N HIS A 33 -1.77 0.09 -4.11
CA HIS A 33 -2.17 0.47 -2.75
C HIS A 33 -2.11 -0.69 -1.76
N PHE A 34 -2.43 -1.93 -2.18
CA PHE A 34 -2.19 -3.10 -1.35
C PHE A 34 -0.71 -3.25 -1.00
N ALA A 35 0.20 -3.14 -1.98
CA ALA A 35 1.63 -3.20 -1.74
C ALA A 35 2.13 -2.03 -0.89
N GLN A 36 1.54 -0.85 -1.06
CA GLN A 36 1.80 0.37 -0.28
C GLN A 36 1.42 0.22 1.20
N GLY A 37 0.49 -0.65 1.54
CA GLY A 37 0.23 -1.03 2.93
C GLY A 37 1.11 -2.18 3.39
N PHE A 38 1.24 -3.23 2.57
CA PHE A 38 1.93 -4.48 2.92
C PHE A 38 3.43 -4.29 3.21
N ILE A 39 4.13 -3.58 2.32
CA ILE A 39 5.58 -3.39 2.44
C ILE A 39 5.93 -2.45 3.60
N PRO A 40 5.34 -1.24 3.73
CA PRO A 40 5.62 -0.37 4.86
C PRO A 40 5.25 -0.95 6.21
N ALA A 41 4.25 -1.84 6.30
CA ALA A 41 3.92 -2.52 7.54
C ALA A 41 5.10 -3.36 8.07
N LEU A 42 5.79 -4.09 7.19
CA LEU A 42 6.96 -4.88 7.56
C LEU A 42 8.14 -4.00 7.93
N LEU A 43 8.39 -2.92 7.19
CA LEU A 43 9.46 -1.96 7.48
C LEU A 43 9.23 -1.24 8.82
N ALA A 44 8.03 -0.74 9.07
CA ALA A 44 7.67 -0.11 10.34
C ALA A 44 7.81 -1.08 11.51
N ARG A 45 7.34 -2.34 11.31
CA ARG A 45 7.47 -3.39 12.31
C ARG A 45 8.94 -3.68 12.64
N GLU A 46 9.79 -3.82 11.63
CA GLU A 46 11.22 -4.05 11.84
C GLU A 46 11.87 -2.93 12.63
N ILE A 47 11.59 -1.67 12.28
CA ILE A 47 12.13 -0.50 12.99
C ILE A 47 11.67 -0.49 14.44
N ILE A 48 10.37 -0.70 14.68
CA ILE A 48 9.79 -0.71 16.03
C ILE A 48 10.41 -1.79 16.90
N LEU A 49 10.58 -3.01 16.37
CA LEU A 49 11.15 -4.14 17.11
C LEU A 49 12.65 -3.99 17.34
N ARG A 50 13.42 -3.62 16.31
CA ARG A 50 14.89 -3.47 16.44
C ARG A 50 15.31 -2.30 17.31
N LYS A 51 14.51 -1.24 17.33
CA LYS A 51 14.80 -0.03 18.12
C LYS A 51 14.07 0.01 19.45
N GLU A 52 13.23 -1.00 19.72
CA GLU A 52 12.43 -1.10 20.96
C GLU A 52 11.62 0.18 21.25
N ILE A 53 11.13 0.84 20.18
CA ILE A 53 10.48 2.16 20.26
C ILE A 53 9.14 2.06 21.01
N ILE A 54 8.41 0.95 20.79
CA ILE A 54 7.06 0.76 21.31
C ILE A 54 6.99 -0.58 22.03
N VAL A 55 6.59 -0.55 23.29
CA VAL A 55 6.38 -1.73 24.13
C VAL A 55 4.92 -2.17 24.06
N GLY A 56 4.69 -3.49 23.94
CA GLY A 56 3.37 -4.09 23.92
C GLY A 56 2.83 -4.30 22.51
N LYS A 57 2.48 -5.56 22.22
CA LYS A 57 2.08 -6.03 20.89
C LYS A 57 0.89 -5.24 20.32
N ASN A 58 -0.11 -4.95 21.13
CA ASN A 58 -1.30 -4.23 20.66
C ASN A 58 -0.96 -2.80 20.25
N TRP A 59 -0.08 -2.13 20.98
CA TRP A 59 0.39 -0.81 20.63
C TRP A 59 1.25 -0.83 19.35
N GLN A 60 2.11 -1.83 19.20
CA GLN A 60 2.90 -2.02 17.98
C GLN A 60 1.99 -2.15 16.76
N VAL A 61 0.98 -3.03 16.83
CA VAL A 61 0.00 -3.22 15.75
C VAL A 61 -0.75 -1.92 15.45
N PHE A 62 -1.23 -1.23 16.48
CA PHE A 62 -1.94 0.05 16.32
C PHE A 62 -1.09 1.09 15.58
N PHE A 63 0.15 1.29 16.02
CA PHE A 63 1.04 2.29 15.39
C PHE A 63 1.47 1.89 13.98
N ILE A 64 1.71 0.61 13.70
CA ILE A 64 2.04 0.13 12.36
C ILE A 64 0.87 0.39 11.40
N ILE A 65 -0.35 0.03 11.79
CA ILE A 65 -1.55 0.27 10.96
C ILE A 65 -1.78 1.78 10.76
N SER A 66 -1.66 2.58 11.82
CA SER A 66 -1.79 4.03 11.73
C SER A 66 -0.74 4.66 10.81
N PHE A 67 0.50 4.19 10.86
CA PHE A 67 1.56 4.61 9.97
C PHE A 67 1.24 4.27 8.50
N CYS A 68 0.78 3.05 8.22
CA CYS A 68 0.42 2.64 6.86
C CYS A 68 -0.75 3.45 6.30
N LEU A 69 -1.78 3.70 7.12
CA LEU A 69 -2.90 4.56 6.72
C LEU A 69 -2.47 6.01 6.51
N GLY A 70 -1.63 6.55 7.38
CA GLY A 70 -1.08 7.90 7.22
C GLY A 70 -0.22 8.02 5.97
N PHE A 71 0.57 6.99 5.64
CA PHE A 71 1.37 6.93 4.43
C PHE A 71 0.50 6.87 3.18
N SER A 72 -0.55 6.04 3.18
CA SER A 72 -1.52 5.98 2.09
C SER A 72 -2.25 7.31 1.91
N ALA A 73 -2.77 7.90 2.97
CA ALA A 73 -3.43 9.21 2.91
C ALA A 73 -2.50 10.33 2.38
N PHE A 74 -1.22 10.29 2.74
CA PHE A 74 -0.25 11.24 2.21
C PHE A 74 0.00 11.05 0.72
N TYR A 75 -0.03 9.81 0.23
CA TYR A 75 0.09 9.52 -1.20
C TYR A 75 -1.12 10.07 -1.97
N GLU A 76 -2.34 9.89 -1.48
CA GLU A 76 -3.55 10.49 -2.06
C GLU A 76 -3.47 12.03 -2.13
N LEU A 77 -2.87 12.66 -1.12
CA LEU A 77 -2.63 14.10 -1.15
C LEU A 77 -1.64 14.50 -2.25
N ILE A 78 -0.59 13.70 -2.47
CA ILE A 78 0.37 13.92 -3.56
C ILE A 78 -0.36 13.82 -4.92
N GLU A 79 -1.17 12.79 -5.11
CA GLU A 79 -1.96 12.62 -6.35
C GLU A 79 -2.88 13.80 -6.59
N TRP A 80 -3.58 14.25 -5.55
CA TRP A 80 -4.42 15.43 -5.63
C TRP A 80 -3.61 16.69 -5.98
N TRP A 81 -2.47 16.94 -5.35
CA TRP A 81 -1.63 18.10 -5.67
C TRP A 81 -1.10 18.05 -7.09
N VAL A 82 -0.69 16.88 -7.59
CA VAL A 82 -0.27 16.72 -8.97
C VAL A 82 -1.43 17.00 -9.94
N ALA A 83 -2.62 16.52 -9.63
CA ALA A 83 -3.82 16.78 -10.43
C ALA A 83 -4.19 18.28 -10.52
N LEU A 84 -3.87 19.07 -9.49
CA LEU A 84 -4.07 20.53 -9.53
C LEU A 84 -3.13 21.26 -10.49
N LEU A 85 -2.06 20.62 -10.98
CA LEU A 85 -1.09 21.26 -11.86
C LEU A 85 -1.54 21.30 -13.33
N SER A 86 -2.34 20.32 -13.78
CA SER A 86 -2.93 20.29 -15.12
C SER A 86 -4.08 19.29 -15.22
N ASP A 87 -5.00 19.51 -16.14
CA ASP A 87 -6.10 18.58 -16.41
C ASP A 87 -5.57 17.24 -16.94
N GLU A 88 -4.51 17.26 -17.77
CA GLU A 88 -3.84 16.05 -18.26
C GLU A 88 -3.22 15.23 -17.11
N ALA A 89 -2.60 15.92 -16.12
CA ALA A 89 -2.07 15.27 -14.94
C ALA A 89 -3.20 14.69 -14.08
N ALA A 90 -4.34 15.37 -13.98
CA ALA A 90 -5.51 14.86 -13.26
C ALA A 90 -6.01 13.53 -13.84
N GLU A 91 -6.16 13.44 -15.17
CA GLU A 91 -6.57 12.20 -15.83
C GLU A 91 -5.53 11.07 -15.67
N ALA A 92 -4.24 11.41 -15.80
CA ALA A 92 -3.16 10.43 -15.75
C ALA A 92 -2.89 9.88 -14.34
N PHE A 93 -3.00 10.72 -13.30
CA PHE A 93 -2.62 10.36 -11.93
C PHE A 93 -3.80 9.97 -11.04
N LEU A 94 -4.94 10.63 -11.14
CA LEU A 94 -6.09 10.23 -10.34
C LEU A 94 -6.65 8.87 -10.77
N GLY A 95 -6.65 8.58 -12.09
CA GLY A 95 -7.05 7.28 -12.61
C GLY A 95 -8.42 6.78 -12.13
N THR A 96 -9.27 7.70 -11.66
CA THR A 96 -10.53 7.37 -10.97
C THR A 96 -11.51 6.63 -11.86
N GLN A 97 -11.39 6.80 -13.18
CA GLN A 97 -12.27 6.16 -14.16
C GLN A 97 -13.77 6.35 -13.82
N GLY A 98 -14.11 7.51 -13.20
CA GLY A 98 -15.46 7.85 -12.76
C GLY A 98 -15.89 7.28 -11.41
N TYR A 99 -14.99 6.63 -10.66
CA TYR A 99 -15.30 6.10 -9.34
C TYR A 99 -15.07 7.14 -8.23
N ILE A 100 -16.17 7.63 -7.65
CA ILE A 100 -16.14 8.74 -6.67
C ILE A 100 -15.51 8.38 -5.31
N TRP A 101 -15.39 7.08 -4.99
CA TRP A 101 -14.80 6.56 -3.74
C TRP A 101 -13.39 6.00 -3.94
N ASP A 102 -12.69 6.49 -4.95
CA ASP A 102 -11.37 5.97 -5.33
C ASP A 102 -10.37 6.09 -4.17
N THR A 103 -10.12 7.29 -3.71
CA THR A 103 -9.25 7.58 -2.55
C THR A 103 -9.57 6.71 -1.33
N GLN A 104 -10.85 6.59 -0.95
CA GLN A 104 -11.23 5.78 0.21
C GLN A 104 -11.00 4.28 -0.05
N SER A 105 -11.27 3.83 -1.25
CA SER A 105 -11.01 2.45 -1.69
C SER A 105 -9.52 2.13 -1.63
N ASP A 106 -8.68 3.02 -2.08
CA ASP A 106 -7.23 2.85 -2.16
C ASP A 106 -6.59 2.85 -0.76
N MET A 107 -7.01 3.75 0.11
CA MET A 107 -6.69 3.67 1.54
C MET A 107 -7.17 2.35 2.17
N GLY A 108 -8.35 1.84 1.78
CA GLY A 108 -8.88 0.55 2.21
C GLY A 108 -8.01 -0.63 1.75
N TRP A 109 -7.49 -0.59 0.52
CA TRP A 109 -6.56 -1.59 0.01
C TRP A 109 -5.19 -1.53 0.70
N ALA A 110 -4.69 -0.34 1.03
CA ALA A 110 -3.49 -0.19 1.84
C ALA A 110 -3.69 -0.75 3.26
N LEU A 111 -4.81 -0.47 3.90
CA LEU A 111 -5.17 -1.07 5.20
C LEU A 111 -5.21 -2.60 5.12
N PHE A 112 -5.85 -3.16 4.10
CA PHE A 112 -5.92 -4.60 3.88
C PHE A 112 -4.54 -5.21 3.68
N GLY A 113 -3.66 -4.55 2.92
CA GLY A 113 -2.26 -4.94 2.74
C GLY A 113 -1.49 -4.98 4.06
N ALA A 114 -1.60 -3.94 4.88
CA ALA A 114 -0.94 -3.86 6.18
C ALA A 114 -1.41 -4.98 7.14
N ILE A 115 -2.72 -5.21 7.23
CA ILE A 115 -3.29 -6.30 8.04
C ILE A 115 -2.79 -7.66 7.54
N THR A 116 -2.81 -7.88 6.24
CA THR A 116 -2.34 -9.13 5.63
C THR A 116 -0.87 -9.39 5.95
N ALA A 117 0.00 -8.39 5.83
CA ALA A 117 1.41 -8.51 6.19
C ALA A 117 1.59 -8.92 7.66
N LEU A 118 0.88 -8.25 8.58
CA LEU A 118 0.97 -8.55 10.01
C LEU A 118 0.43 -9.95 10.36
N LEU A 119 -0.64 -10.40 9.73
CA LEU A 119 -1.22 -11.71 10.01
C LEU A 119 -0.39 -12.86 9.42
N THR A 120 0.14 -12.68 8.23
CA THR A 120 0.83 -13.76 7.49
C THR A 120 2.32 -13.85 7.78
N LEU A 121 3.01 -12.72 7.90
CA LEU A 121 4.48 -12.67 7.95
C LEU A 121 5.06 -12.37 9.32
N SER A 122 4.27 -12.00 10.34
CA SER A 122 4.83 -11.64 11.65
C SER A 122 5.68 -12.74 12.28
N LYS A 123 5.23 -14.01 12.21
CA LYS A 123 5.99 -15.14 12.78
C LYS A 123 7.31 -15.38 12.05
N LEU A 124 7.29 -15.35 10.73
CA LEU A 124 8.49 -15.50 9.91
C LEU A 124 9.48 -14.36 10.18
N HIS A 125 8.98 -13.17 10.25
CA HIS A 125 9.78 -11.97 10.55
C HIS A 125 10.42 -12.02 11.94
N ASP A 126 9.70 -12.51 12.96
CA ASP A 126 10.27 -12.73 14.30
C ASP A 126 11.44 -13.73 14.27
N GLN A 127 11.30 -14.83 13.53
CA GLN A 127 12.37 -15.81 13.36
C GLN A 127 13.61 -15.23 12.68
N GLN A 128 13.41 -14.43 11.63
CA GLN A 128 14.50 -13.76 10.94
C GLN A 128 15.23 -12.75 11.84
N LEU A 129 14.49 -11.95 12.60
CA LEU A 129 15.08 -11.00 13.55
C LEU A 129 15.88 -11.69 14.64
N ALA A 130 15.37 -12.81 15.18
CA ALA A 130 16.08 -13.61 16.19
C ALA A 130 17.38 -14.22 15.63
N SER A 131 17.37 -14.73 14.40
CA SER A 131 18.57 -15.28 13.76
C SER A 131 19.65 -14.22 13.55
N LEU A 132 19.28 -13.01 13.14
CA LEU A 132 20.20 -11.89 12.95
C LEU A 132 20.80 -11.38 14.27
N SER A 133 20.06 -11.46 15.38
CA SER A 133 20.57 -11.07 16.70
C SER A 133 21.60 -12.09 17.22
N SER A 134 21.42 -13.38 16.94
CA SER A 134 22.35 -14.44 17.37
C SER A 134 23.68 -14.46 16.61
N THR A 135 23.76 -13.86 15.44
CA THR A 135 24.98 -13.82 14.59
C THR A 135 25.91 -12.65 14.96
N LYS A 136 25.52 -11.80 15.91
CA LYS A 136 26.32 -10.63 16.32
C LYS A 136 27.27 -10.86 17.49
N TYR A 137 27.43 -12.14 17.95
CA TYR A 137 28.39 -12.51 19.01
C TYR A 137 29.35 -13.60 18.54
#